data_ebe1d2450389acaf2de087dc2ef51090
#
_entry.id   ebe1d2450389acaf2de087dc2ef51090
#
_cell.length_a   1.000
_cell.length_b   1.000
_cell.length_c   1.000
_cell.angle_alpha   90.00
_cell.angle_beta   90.00
_cell.angle_gamma   90.00
#
_symmetry.space_group_name_H-M   'P 1'
#
loop_
_entity.id
_entity.type
_entity.pdbx_description
1 polymer ?
#
loop_
_entity_poly.entity_id
_entity_poly.type
_entity_poly.pdbx_seq_one_letter_code
_entity_poly.pdbx_strand_id
1 'polypeptide(L)'
;MFWVRSSLKDLQRFPTEVQEHIGYALSAAQYGGKHPSAKPWKGAGAGVLEVVEDFHGDTFRAVYTVRFEEAVYVLHAFQKKSRHGIATSQADIELITRRLKDAIAEHEVRYGKGEK
;
A
#
# COMPACT_ATOMS: atom_id res chain seq x y z
N MET A 1 -7.35 4.77 -8.92
CA MET A 1 -6.39 4.57 -7.81
C MET A 1 -6.05 5.90 -7.19
N PHE A 2 -6.00 5.96 -5.88
CA PHE A 2 -5.69 7.19 -5.17
C PHE A 2 -4.47 6.99 -4.28
N TRP A 3 -3.73 8.06 -4.08
CA TRP A 3 -2.50 8.04 -3.30
C TRP A 3 -2.71 8.90 -2.06
N VAL A 4 -2.58 8.27 -0.89
CA VAL A 4 -2.83 8.98 0.37
C VAL A 4 -1.56 9.72 0.78
N ARG A 5 -1.70 11.02 1.04
CA ARG A 5 -0.60 11.84 1.51
C ARG A 5 0.62 11.73 0.60
N SER A 6 1.77 11.41 1.16
CA SER A 6 3.03 11.39 0.41
C SER A 6 3.33 10.08 -0.28
N SER A 7 2.38 9.14 -0.30
CA SER A 7 2.68 7.79 -0.77
C SER A 7 3.21 7.75 -2.21
N LEU A 8 2.67 8.58 -3.08
CA LEU A 8 3.17 8.60 -4.46
C LEU A 8 4.58 9.16 -4.54
N LYS A 9 4.83 10.26 -3.86
CA LYS A 9 6.18 10.83 -3.84
C LYS A 9 7.19 9.85 -3.29
N ASP A 10 6.80 9.11 -2.25
CA ASP A 10 7.69 8.15 -1.65
C ASP A 10 7.99 7.01 -2.61
N LEU A 11 6.98 6.53 -3.34
CA LEU A 11 7.19 5.49 -4.34
C LEU A 11 8.12 6.00 -5.44
N GLN A 12 7.97 7.25 -5.84
CA GLN A 12 8.76 7.80 -6.94
C GLN A 12 10.25 7.92 -6.61
N ARG A 13 10.61 7.78 -5.35
CA ARG A 13 12.02 7.77 -4.93
C ARG A 13 12.67 6.41 -5.08
N PHE A 14 11.90 5.37 -5.34
CA PHE A 14 12.43 4.02 -5.49
C PHE A 14 13.13 3.88 -6.84
N PRO A 15 14.01 2.87 -6.97
CA PRO A 15 14.57 2.57 -8.29
C PRO A 15 13.48 2.29 -9.30
N THR A 16 13.73 2.61 -10.56
CA THR A 16 12.73 2.49 -11.60
C THR A 16 12.16 1.07 -11.69
N GLU A 17 13.02 0.05 -11.59
CA GLU A 17 12.54 -1.32 -11.68
C GLU A 17 11.60 -1.66 -10.52
N VAL A 18 11.90 -1.13 -9.33
CA VAL A 18 11.04 -1.36 -8.18
C VAL A 18 9.70 -0.67 -8.40
N GLN A 19 9.72 0.56 -8.91
CA GLN A 19 8.48 1.27 -9.20
C GLN A 19 7.62 0.50 -10.18
N GLU A 20 8.25 -0.10 -11.19
CA GLU A 20 7.51 -0.86 -12.19
C GLU A 20 6.85 -2.10 -11.60
N HIS A 21 7.60 -2.84 -10.80
CA HIS A 21 7.05 -4.05 -10.18
C HIS A 21 5.91 -3.73 -9.23
N ILE A 22 6.10 -2.71 -8.41
CA ILE A 22 5.04 -2.32 -7.51
C ILE A 22 3.84 -1.79 -8.29
N GLY A 23 4.11 -1.06 -9.36
CA GLY A 23 3.06 -0.57 -10.23
C GLY A 23 2.22 -1.68 -10.85
N TYR A 24 2.85 -2.78 -11.25
CA TYR A 24 2.10 -3.93 -11.77
C TYR A 24 1.18 -4.50 -10.71
N ALA A 25 1.69 -4.62 -9.47
CA ALA A 25 0.88 -5.17 -8.40
C ALA A 25 -0.33 -4.28 -8.09
N LEU A 26 -0.11 -2.97 -8.08
CA LEU A 26 -1.20 -2.04 -7.83
C LEU A 26 -2.21 -2.03 -8.98
N SER A 27 -1.72 -2.16 -10.20
CA SER A 27 -2.58 -2.24 -11.36
C SER A 27 -3.47 -3.48 -11.31
N ALA A 28 -2.87 -4.62 -10.93
CA ALA A 28 -3.65 -5.84 -10.76
C ALA A 28 -4.76 -5.67 -9.73
N ALA A 29 -4.42 -5.01 -8.61
CA ALA A 29 -5.41 -4.77 -7.57
C ALA A 29 -6.55 -3.91 -8.09
N GLN A 30 -6.25 -2.93 -8.93
CA GLN A 30 -7.24 -2.03 -9.47
C GLN A 30 -8.25 -2.76 -10.34
N TYR A 31 -7.83 -3.83 -10.98
CA TYR A 31 -8.72 -4.65 -11.82
C TYR A 31 -9.28 -5.86 -11.08
N GLY A 32 -9.15 -5.89 -9.76
CA GLY A 32 -9.73 -6.94 -8.96
C GLY A 32 -8.86 -8.17 -8.80
N GLY A 33 -7.63 -8.15 -9.34
CA GLY A 33 -6.73 -9.27 -9.21
C GLY A 33 -5.77 -9.12 -8.06
N LYS A 34 -4.79 -10.02 -8.01
CA LYS A 34 -3.79 -9.98 -6.96
C LYS A 34 -2.47 -10.46 -7.54
N HIS A 35 -1.48 -9.62 -7.48
CA HIS A 35 -0.15 -9.97 -7.94
C HIS A 35 0.48 -11.01 -7.00
N PRO A 36 1.29 -11.95 -7.53
CA PRO A 36 1.93 -12.96 -6.67
C PRO A 36 2.75 -12.39 -5.53
N SER A 37 3.30 -11.20 -5.70
CA SER A 37 4.09 -10.56 -4.65
C SER A 37 3.25 -9.86 -3.58
N ALA A 38 1.94 -9.81 -3.76
CA ALA A 38 1.05 -9.16 -2.80
C ALA A 38 0.60 -10.15 -1.76
N LYS A 39 0.53 -9.70 -0.52
CA LYS A 39 0.07 -10.56 0.56
C LYS A 39 -0.66 -9.70 1.59
N PRO A 40 -1.51 -10.33 2.41
CA PRO A 40 -2.21 -9.54 3.44
C PRO A 40 -1.25 -8.87 4.40
N TRP A 41 -1.55 -7.63 4.75
CA TRP A 41 -0.78 -6.90 5.74
C TRP A 41 -1.57 -6.94 7.04
N LYS A 42 -0.93 -7.40 8.12
CA LYS A 42 -1.67 -7.79 9.31
C LYS A 42 -1.90 -6.67 10.31
N GLY A 43 -1.33 -5.52 10.09
CA GLY A 43 -1.39 -4.47 11.09
C GLY A 43 -2.66 -3.64 11.10
N ALA A 44 -3.54 -3.77 10.12
CA ALA A 44 -4.67 -2.86 9.99
C ALA A 44 -5.98 -3.51 9.59
N GLY A 45 -6.10 -4.81 9.79
CA GLY A 45 -7.36 -5.49 9.53
C GLY A 45 -7.51 -5.95 8.10
N ALA A 46 -8.71 -6.42 7.77
CA ALA A 46 -8.99 -7.02 6.48
C ALA A 46 -8.93 -6.00 5.36
N GLY A 47 -8.56 -6.45 4.18
CA GLY A 47 -8.57 -5.60 3.00
C GLY A 47 -7.34 -4.74 2.82
N VAL A 48 -6.33 -4.93 3.65
CA VAL A 48 -5.07 -4.20 3.51
C VAL A 48 -4.01 -5.19 3.08
N LEU A 49 -3.30 -4.85 2.03
CA LEU A 49 -2.28 -5.72 1.43
C LEU A 49 -0.96 -5.00 1.36
N GLU A 50 0.12 -5.77 1.28
CA GLU A 50 1.44 -5.21 0.99
C GLU A 50 2.03 -5.94 -0.19
N VAL A 51 2.82 -5.20 -0.96
CA VAL A 51 3.67 -5.80 -1.98
C VAL A 51 5.10 -5.54 -1.58
N VAL A 52 5.92 -6.59 -1.65
CA VAL A 52 7.30 -6.54 -1.20
C VAL A 52 8.20 -6.82 -2.39
N GLU A 53 9.19 -5.99 -2.59
CA GLU A 53 10.09 -6.13 -3.71
C GLU A 53 11.52 -6.01 -3.23
N ASP A 54 12.34 -7.04 -3.50
CA ASP A 54 13.76 -7.01 -3.18
C ASP A 54 14.54 -6.55 -4.40
N PHE A 55 15.51 -5.68 -4.20
CA PHE A 55 16.28 -5.15 -5.30
C PHE A 55 17.65 -4.76 -4.79
N HIS A 56 18.68 -5.45 -5.28
CA HIS A 56 20.08 -5.16 -4.94
C HIS A 56 20.35 -5.13 -3.44
N GLY A 57 19.73 -6.06 -2.72
CA GLY A 57 19.97 -6.17 -1.28
C GLY A 57 19.06 -5.31 -0.43
N ASP A 58 18.29 -4.44 -1.03
CA ASP A 58 17.32 -3.62 -0.31
C ASP A 58 15.93 -4.17 -0.49
N THR A 59 15.07 -3.89 0.46
CA THR A 59 13.68 -4.33 0.42
C THR A 59 12.77 -3.12 0.39
N PHE A 60 11.88 -3.10 -0.58
CA PHE A 60 10.92 -2.01 -0.77
C PHE A 60 9.52 -2.54 -0.58
N ARG A 61 8.66 -1.75 0.04
CA ARG A 61 7.29 -2.16 0.32
C ARG A 61 6.31 -1.07 -0.03
N ALA A 62 5.13 -1.50 -0.46
CA ALA A 62 4.00 -0.59 -0.62
C ALA A 62 2.79 -1.25 0.04
N VAL A 63 2.06 -0.48 0.83
CA VAL A 63 0.87 -0.96 1.54
C VAL A 63 -0.32 -0.22 0.97
N TYR A 64 -1.37 -0.97 0.64
CA TYR A 64 -2.54 -0.43 -0.01
C TYR A 64 -3.79 -1.17 0.46
N THR A 65 -4.95 -0.58 0.23
CA THR A 65 -6.19 -1.23 0.62
C THR A 65 -7.09 -1.47 -0.58
N VAL A 66 -7.70 -2.65 -0.59
CA VAL A 66 -8.67 -3.06 -1.60
C VAL A 66 -10.06 -3.26 -0.99
N ARG A 67 -10.28 -2.67 0.21
CA ARG A 67 -11.55 -2.92 0.90
C ARG A 67 -12.74 -2.24 0.23
N PHE A 68 -12.48 -1.30 -0.66
CA PHE A 68 -13.55 -0.57 -1.36
C PHE A 68 -13.68 -1.09 -2.78
N GLU A 69 -14.91 -1.28 -3.24
CA GLU A 69 -15.12 -1.73 -4.62
C GLU A 69 -14.73 -0.68 -5.63
N GLU A 70 -14.92 0.57 -5.28
CA GLU A 70 -14.76 1.66 -6.24
C GLU A 70 -13.33 2.09 -6.47
N ALA A 71 -12.44 1.83 -5.54
CA ALA A 71 -11.10 2.39 -5.66
C ALA A 71 -10.08 1.67 -4.79
N VAL A 72 -8.84 1.72 -5.24
CA VAL A 72 -7.68 1.27 -4.48
C VAL A 72 -7.00 2.51 -3.91
N TYR A 73 -6.63 2.47 -2.64
CA TYR A 73 -5.90 3.56 -2.00
C TYR A 73 -4.54 3.06 -1.56
N VAL A 74 -3.49 3.73 -2.04
CA VAL A 74 -2.13 3.43 -1.62
C VAL A 74 -1.84 4.23 -0.37
N LEU A 75 -1.47 3.54 0.71
CA LEU A 75 -1.33 4.16 2.02
C LEU A 75 0.10 4.58 2.32
N HIS A 76 1.06 3.76 1.92
CA HIS A 76 2.46 4.02 2.30
C HIS A 76 3.39 3.27 1.36
N ALA A 77 4.52 3.87 1.06
CA ALA A 77 5.58 3.23 0.29
C ALA A 77 6.88 3.54 1.02
N PHE A 78 7.65 2.51 1.35
CA PHE A 78 8.83 2.71 2.18
C PHE A 78 9.87 1.64 1.92
N GLN A 79 11.12 1.99 2.20
CA GLN A 79 12.24 1.07 2.10
C GLN A 79 12.55 0.52 3.47
N LYS A 80 12.68 -0.78 3.56
CA LYS A 80 13.05 -1.44 4.78
C LYS A 80 14.53 -1.70 4.76
N LYS A 81 15.24 -1.15 5.72
CA LYS A 81 16.70 -1.23 5.71
C LYS A 81 17.27 -2.28 6.62
N SER A 82 16.46 -2.83 7.50
CA SER A 82 16.95 -3.79 8.48
C SER A 82 17.23 -5.13 7.81
N ARG A 83 18.38 -5.70 8.09
CA ARG A 83 18.72 -7.00 7.55
C ARG A 83 17.91 -8.11 8.15
N HIS A 84 17.53 -7.95 9.38
CA HIS A 84 16.74 -8.96 10.05
C HIS A 84 15.31 -8.51 10.15
N GLY A 85 15.00 -7.50 9.43
CA GLY A 85 13.77 -6.82 9.67
C GLY A 85 12.65 -7.34 8.83
N ILE A 86 12.13 -8.40 9.26
CA ILE A 86 10.90 -8.81 8.64
C ILE A 86 9.73 -8.06 9.20
N ALA A 87 9.87 -7.49 10.38
CA ALA A 87 8.77 -6.76 10.99
C ALA A 87 8.77 -5.30 10.52
N THR A 88 7.58 -4.79 10.26
CA THR A 88 7.40 -3.37 9.97
C THR A 88 7.61 -2.58 11.25
N SER A 89 8.26 -1.43 11.15
CA SER A 89 8.52 -0.60 12.33
C SER A 89 7.21 -0.08 12.92
N GLN A 90 7.24 0.21 14.21
CA GLN A 90 6.06 0.75 14.87
C GLN A 90 5.63 2.08 14.25
N ALA A 91 6.60 2.91 13.87
CA ALA A 91 6.29 4.19 13.24
C ALA A 91 5.54 3.98 11.93
N ASP A 92 5.98 3.02 11.12
CA ASP A 92 5.29 2.74 9.86
C ASP A 92 3.91 2.16 10.10
N ILE A 93 3.76 1.29 11.11
CA ILE A 93 2.46 0.73 11.44
C ILE A 93 1.48 1.84 11.81
N GLU A 94 1.92 2.77 12.65
CA GLU A 94 1.07 3.87 13.06
C GLU A 94 0.70 4.78 11.89
N LEU A 95 1.67 5.02 11.03
CA LEU A 95 1.42 5.84 9.85
C LEU A 95 0.40 5.18 8.93
N ILE A 96 0.56 3.89 8.68
CA ILE A 96 -0.37 3.16 7.81
C ILE A 96 -1.77 3.15 8.41
N THR A 97 -1.86 2.92 9.72
CA THR A 97 -3.16 2.91 10.39
C THR A 97 -3.86 4.25 10.27
N ARG A 98 -3.11 5.33 10.47
CA ARG A 98 -3.67 6.67 10.34
C ARG A 98 -4.11 6.96 8.93
N ARG A 99 -3.31 6.55 7.94
CA ARG A 99 -3.64 6.80 6.54
C ARG A 99 -4.80 5.95 6.06
N LEU A 100 -5.01 4.78 6.65
CA LEU A 100 -6.20 4.00 6.36
C LEU A 100 -7.45 4.77 6.80
N LYS A 101 -7.41 5.40 7.96
CA LYS A 101 -8.53 6.22 8.40
C LYS A 101 -8.75 7.39 7.44
N ASP A 102 -7.68 8.00 6.97
CA ASP A 102 -7.79 9.07 5.97
C ASP A 102 -8.45 8.55 4.70
N ALA A 103 -8.06 7.36 4.25
CA ALA A 103 -8.61 6.78 3.04
C ALA A 103 -10.11 6.51 3.20
N ILE A 104 -10.51 5.99 4.35
CA ILE A 104 -11.92 5.72 4.61
C ILE A 104 -12.72 7.02 4.55
N ALA A 105 -12.20 8.07 5.17
CA ALA A 105 -12.88 9.36 5.17
C ALA A 105 -12.98 9.95 3.77
N GLU A 106 -11.87 9.87 3.00
CA GLU A 106 -11.88 10.36 1.63
C GLU A 106 -12.86 9.58 0.75
N HIS A 107 -12.92 8.28 0.98
CA HIS A 107 -13.81 7.44 0.19
C HIS A 107 -15.26 7.79 0.45
N GLU A 108 -15.60 8.06 1.69
CA GLU A 108 -16.95 8.48 2.02
C GLU A 108 -17.33 9.80 1.34
N VAL A 109 -16.37 10.71 1.27
CA VAL A 109 -16.61 11.98 0.58
C VAL A 109 -16.84 11.74 -0.92
N ARG A 110 -16.03 10.88 -1.54
CA ARG A 110 -16.12 10.65 -2.97
C ARG A 110 -17.33 9.82 -3.39
N TYR A 111 -17.66 8.80 -2.59
CA TYR A 111 -18.61 7.77 -3.02
C TYR A 111 -19.75 7.57 -2.03
N GLY A 112 -19.79 8.35 -0.95
CA GLY A 112 -20.76 8.13 0.09
C GLY A 112 -20.32 6.99 1.01
N LYS A 113 -21.18 6.63 1.95
CA LYS A 113 -20.79 5.68 2.97
C LYS A 113 -20.80 4.25 2.49
N GLY A 114 -21.24 3.99 1.30
CA GLY A 114 -21.11 2.68 0.71
C GLY A 114 -22.07 1.62 1.18
N GLU A 115 -22.87 1.90 2.16
CA GLU A 115 -23.88 0.92 2.48
C GLU A 115 -25.18 1.27 1.82
N LYS A 116 -25.92 0.30 1.58
CA LYS A 116 -27.17 0.46 0.89
C LYS A 116 -28.30 0.04 1.76
#